data_3f35b625a34ae2b344860e200e9b7103
#
_entry.id   3f35b625a34ae2b344860e200e9b7103
#
_cell.length_a   1.000
_cell.length_b   1.000
_cell.length_c   1.000
_cell.angle_alpha   90.00
_cell.angle_beta   90.00
_cell.angle_gamma   90.00
#
_symmetry.space_group_name_H-M   'P 1'
#
loop_
_entity.id
_entity.type
_entity.pdbx_description
1 polymer ?
#
loop_
_entity_poly.entity_id
_entity_poly.type
_entity_poly.pdbx_seq_one_letter_code
_entity_poly.pdbx_strand_id
1 'polypeptide(L)'
;MVFEFKLPDLGEGITEGEVVKWRVKEGDAIEEHQVIVEVETDKAIVEVPSPKKGKVVRKNKAEGDVVSVGETLVTLELEEKEVPEKEKRPPSVSVVGTVPEAEEVLATPLVRNLAKRLGVDLKKVTGTGPGGRITEEDVKGAGEGVRKEAKDKYGPIERVAIKGVRKSIAKNLMLAQKNAAFVTGMDDCDMTELWKLRIKEKGEAQKKGVHLTFLPFFMKASQHALREHPMLNASVDEETGDVIVKKYYNIGVAVDTPEGLMVPVVKDVDKKTIIELAGEVEELGKKARDRKITLEELKGSTFTISNFGTFGGV
;
A
#
# COMPACT_ATOMS: atom_id res chain seq x y z
N MET A 1 27.44 18.71 8.33
CA MET A 1 26.64 18.28 9.55
C MET A 1 25.73 17.12 9.18
N VAL A 2 25.70 16.07 10.00
CA VAL A 2 24.85 14.91 9.72
C VAL A 2 23.43 15.18 10.24
N PHE A 3 22.43 14.99 9.38
CA PHE A 3 21.01 15.17 9.69
C PHE A 3 20.27 13.84 9.52
N GLU A 4 19.64 13.38 10.58
CA GLU A 4 18.79 12.17 10.55
C GLU A 4 17.37 12.56 10.16
N PHE A 5 16.95 12.15 8.98
CA PHE A 5 15.57 12.35 8.54
C PHE A 5 14.70 11.20 8.99
N LYS A 6 13.70 11.53 9.78
CA LYS A 6 12.74 10.58 10.34
C LYS A 6 11.47 10.58 9.51
N LEU A 7 10.76 9.44 9.47
CA LEU A 7 9.45 9.37 8.83
C LEU A 7 8.52 10.40 9.47
N PRO A 8 8.06 11.43 8.74
CA PRO A 8 7.11 12.40 9.27
C PRO A 8 5.76 11.75 9.52
N ASP A 9 4.91 12.41 10.28
CA ASP A 9 3.49 12.06 10.39
C ASP A 9 2.84 12.26 9.01
N LEU A 10 2.38 11.16 8.44
CA LEU A 10 1.72 11.14 7.12
C LEU A 10 0.24 11.47 7.21
N GLY A 11 -0.24 11.86 8.39
CA GLY A 11 -1.64 12.21 8.67
C GLY A 11 -2.52 11.00 8.97
N GLU A 12 -3.75 11.26 9.44
CA GLU A 12 -4.85 10.29 9.59
C GLU A 12 -4.58 9.10 10.51
N GLY A 13 -3.71 9.26 11.54
CA GLY A 13 -3.44 8.20 12.51
C GLY A 13 -2.58 7.06 11.95
N ILE A 14 -1.84 7.29 10.86
CA ILE A 14 -0.88 6.33 10.31
C ILE A 14 0.30 6.25 11.26
N THR A 15 0.54 5.09 11.85
CA THR A 15 1.63 4.86 12.81
C THR A 15 2.84 4.16 12.19
N GLU A 16 2.65 3.46 11.07
CA GLU A 16 3.71 2.71 10.37
C GLU A 16 3.45 2.66 8.85
N GLY A 17 4.52 2.48 8.07
CA GLY A 17 4.45 2.25 6.63
C GLY A 17 5.55 1.32 6.15
N GLU A 18 5.38 0.66 5.00
CA GLU A 18 6.39 -0.19 4.36
C GLU A 18 7.09 0.61 3.27
N VAL A 19 8.43 0.62 3.24
CA VAL A 19 9.21 1.29 2.19
C VAL A 19 9.04 0.51 0.88
N VAL A 20 8.34 1.10 -0.09
CA VAL A 20 8.09 0.48 -1.40
C VAL A 20 9.29 0.66 -2.32
N LYS A 21 9.75 1.92 -2.45
CA LYS A 21 10.80 2.25 -3.40
C LYS A 21 11.57 3.48 -2.99
N TRP A 22 12.88 3.40 -3.12
CA TRP A 22 13.76 4.56 -3.02
C TRP A 22 13.92 5.24 -4.38
N ARG A 23 13.70 6.54 -4.41
CA ARG A 23 13.92 7.40 -5.61
C ARG A 23 15.35 7.93 -5.70
N VAL A 24 16.15 7.72 -4.64
CA VAL A 24 17.54 8.20 -4.53
C VAL A 24 18.46 7.06 -4.09
N LYS A 25 19.75 7.20 -4.38
CA LYS A 25 20.80 6.25 -3.98
C LYS A 25 21.69 6.87 -2.91
N GLU A 26 22.41 6.03 -2.15
CA GLU A 26 23.47 6.51 -1.26
C GLU A 26 24.55 7.19 -2.10
N GLY A 27 24.93 8.39 -1.70
CA GLY A 27 25.86 9.24 -2.44
C GLY A 27 25.21 10.29 -3.34
N ASP A 28 23.90 10.20 -3.60
CA ASP A 28 23.20 11.18 -4.43
C ASP A 28 23.04 12.52 -3.69
N ALA A 29 23.18 13.63 -4.44
CA ALA A 29 22.78 14.94 -3.97
C ALA A 29 21.28 15.12 -4.15
N ILE A 30 20.60 15.62 -3.14
CA ILE A 30 19.16 15.86 -3.15
C ILE A 30 18.85 17.33 -2.85
N GLU A 31 17.80 17.84 -3.50
CA GLU A 31 17.29 19.18 -3.24
C GLU A 31 16.21 19.14 -2.14
N GLU A 32 15.93 20.28 -1.54
CA GLU A 32 14.79 20.44 -0.62
C GLU A 32 13.47 20.18 -1.36
N HIS A 33 12.56 19.46 -0.74
CA HIS A 33 11.28 19.01 -1.30
C HIS A 33 11.37 17.97 -2.44
N GLN A 34 12.55 17.47 -2.76
CA GLN A 34 12.69 16.35 -3.71
C GLN A 34 12.19 15.07 -3.08
N VAL A 35 11.32 14.31 -3.80
CA VAL A 35 10.85 13.00 -3.36
C VAL A 35 12.01 12.01 -3.27
N ILE A 36 12.22 11.42 -2.09
CA ILE A 36 13.33 10.51 -1.81
C ILE A 36 12.92 9.06 -1.65
N VAL A 37 11.69 8.82 -1.17
CA VAL A 37 11.19 7.47 -0.92
C VAL A 37 9.66 7.41 -1.07
N GLU A 38 9.17 6.28 -1.53
CA GLU A 38 7.76 5.92 -1.55
C GLU A 38 7.49 4.95 -0.40
N VAL A 39 6.49 5.26 0.42
CA VAL A 39 6.09 4.46 1.58
C VAL A 39 4.64 4.02 1.40
N GLU A 40 4.40 2.72 1.43
CA GLU A 40 3.06 2.15 1.41
C GLU A 40 2.50 2.15 2.84
N THR A 41 1.36 2.79 2.99
CA THR A 41 0.58 2.80 4.22
C THR A 41 -0.59 1.82 4.10
N ASP A 42 -1.40 1.69 5.11
CA ASP A 42 -2.63 0.89 5.07
C ASP A 42 -3.69 1.44 4.09
N LYS A 43 -3.49 2.67 3.58
CA LYS A 43 -4.47 3.36 2.73
C LYS A 43 -3.95 3.69 1.34
N ALA A 44 -2.67 4.06 1.19
CA ALA A 44 -2.08 4.43 -0.10
C ALA A 44 -0.55 4.40 -0.05
N ILE A 45 0.05 4.53 -1.24
CA ILE A 45 1.48 4.83 -1.39
C ILE A 45 1.63 6.35 -1.28
N VAL A 46 2.47 6.79 -0.35
CA VAL A 46 2.76 8.20 -0.08
C VAL A 46 4.19 8.51 -0.47
N GLU A 47 4.38 9.55 -1.26
CA GLU A 47 5.71 10.07 -1.60
C GLU A 47 6.21 10.94 -0.45
N VAL A 48 7.41 10.63 0.06
CA VAL A 48 8.03 11.37 1.17
C VAL A 48 9.14 12.26 0.62
N PRO A 49 8.97 13.59 0.65
CA PRO A 49 9.99 14.53 0.18
C PRO A 49 11.05 14.80 1.26
N SER A 50 12.25 15.18 0.82
CA SER A 50 13.33 15.62 1.71
C SER A 50 13.01 17.00 2.31
N PRO A 51 13.17 17.20 3.63
CA PRO A 51 12.96 18.49 4.26
C PRO A 51 14.14 19.46 4.08
N LYS A 52 15.29 19.01 3.55
CA LYS A 52 16.49 19.80 3.39
C LYS A 52 17.32 19.33 2.21
N LYS A 53 18.07 20.28 1.62
CA LYS A 53 19.11 20.00 0.63
C LYS A 53 20.32 19.33 1.30
N GLY A 54 20.87 18.29 0.67
CA GLY A 54 22.04 17.59 1.20
C GLY A 54 22.46 16.40 0.34
N LYS A 55 23.40 15.61 0.85
CA LYS A 55 23.84 14.37 0.23
C LYS A 55 23.39 13.17 1.04
N VAL A 56 22.85 12.14 0.39
CA VAL A 56 22.44 10.91 1.05
C VAL A 56 23.67 10.14 1.51
N VAL A 57 23.86 10.06 2.82
CA VAL A 57 24.98 9.30 3.42
C VAL A 57 24.62 7.83 3.54
N ARG A 58 23.44 7.54 4.09
CA ARG A 58 23.00 6.18 4.35
C ARG A 58 21.49 6.07 4.37
N LYS A 59 20.98 5.01 3.78
CA LYS A 59 19.59 4.57 3.94
C LYS A 59 19.50 3.61 5.13
N ASN A 60 18.72 3.95 6.13
CA ASN A 60 18.60 3.15 7.35
C ASN A 60 17.57 2.04 7.21
N LYS A 61 16.73 2.11 6.18
CA LYS A 61 15.70 1.11 5.85
C LYS A 61 15.85 0.65 4.40
N ALA A 62 15.61 -0.62 4.15
CA ALA A 62 15.58 -1.20 2.81
C ALA A 62 14.16 -1.19 2.23
N GLU A 63 14.04 -1.37 0.92
CA GLU A 63 12.74 -1.60 0.28
C GLU A 63 12.11 -2.89 0.85
N GLY A 64 10.85 -2.81 1.27
CA GLY A 64 10.14 -3.88 1.97
C GLY A 64 10.26 -3.87 3.49
N ASP A 65 10.99 -2.91 4.09
CA ASP A 65 11.06 -2.76 5.55
C ASP A 65 9.89 -1.89 6.05
N VAL A 66 9.35 -2.29 7.20
CA VAL A 66 8.36 -1.47 7.91
C VAL A 66 9.08 -0.41 8.73
N VAL A 67 8.58 0.82 8.67
CA VAL A 67 9.10 1.97 9.40
C VAL A 67 7.97 2.65 10.15
N SER A 68 8.20 2.96 11.44
CA SER A 68 7.23 3.69 12.25
C SER A 68 7.42 5.21 12.11
N VAL A 69 6.35 5.98 12.32
CA VAL A 69 6.43 7.44 12.39
C VAL A 69 7.43 7.85 13.47
N GLY A 70 8.35 8.76 13.12
CA GLY A 70 9.45 9.18 14.00
C GLY A 70 10.71 8.32 13.95
N GLU A 71 10.72 7.17 13.25
CA GLU A 71 11.90 6.34 13.07
C GLU A 71 12.78 6.87 11.94
N THR A 72 14.11 6.75 12.07
CA THR A 72 15.06 7.30 11.10
C THR A 72 15.05 6.53 9.78
N LEU A 73 14.64 7.19 8.69
CA LEU A 73 14.61 6.68 7.32
C LEU A 73 15.96 6.76 6.63
N VAL A 74 16.55 7.94 6.64
CA VAL A 74 17.77 8.24 5.90
C VAL A 74 18.64 9.25 6.66
N THR A 75 19.93 9.12 6.52
CA THR A 75 20.92 10.04 7.07
C THR A 75 21.48 10.89 5.94
N LEU A 76 21.35 12.20 6.08
CA LEU A 76 21.81 13.20 5.11
C LEU A 76 23.02 13.98 5.64
N GLU A 77 23.94 14.30 4.77
CA GLU A 77 25.01 15.26 5.03
C GLU A 77 24.61 16.61 4.43
N LEU A 78 24.43 17.60 5.29
CA LEU A 78 24.09 18.96 4.87
C LEU A 78 25.35 19.72 4.45
N GLU A 79 25.31 20.35 3.27
CA GLU A 79 26.38 21.27 2.83
C GLU A 79 26.32 22.57 3.65
N GLU A 80 27.30 22.77 4.51
CA GLU A 80 27.56 24.09 5.12
C GLU A 80 28.36 24.96 4.15
N LYS A 81 27.96 26.22 4.03
CA LYS A 81 28.77 27.26 3.35
C LYS A 81 30.11 27.42 4.05
N GLU A 82 31.18 27.37 3.28
CA GLU A 82 32.58 27.57 3.68
C GLU A 82 32.82 28.84 4.47
N VAL A 83 33.63 28.73 5.52
CA VAL A 83 34.66 29.73 5.93
C VAL A 83 35.90 28.94 6.34
N PRO A 84 37.13 29.38 5.93
CA PRO A 84 38.29 28.50 5.79
C PRO A 84 39.29 28.49 6.94
N GLU A 85 40.16 27.45 6.90
CA GLU A 85 41.54 27.36 7.43
C GLU A 85 41.79 27.04 8.91
N LYS A 86 42.51 26.03 9.26
CA LYS A 86 43.92 25.72 9.19
C LYS A 86 44.32 24.38 9.81
N GLU A 87 45.17 23.68 9.08
CA GLU A 87 46.22 22.70 9.41
C GLU A 87 46.49 22.24 10.85
N LYS A 88 46.64 20.92 11.04
CA LYS A 88 47.90 20.21 11.37
C LYS A 88 47.71 18.70 11.57
N ARG A 89 48.49 17.93 10.81
CA ARG A 89 48.90 16.55 11.12
C ARG A 89 50.10 16.56 12.08
N PRO A 90 50.63 15.42 12.59
CA PRO A 90 50.39 13.98 12.58
C PRO A 90 50.64 13.30 13.96
N PRO A 91 51.02 12.07 14.17
CA PRO A 91 51.38 10.94 13.32
C PRO A 91 50.73 9.56 13.69
N SER A 92 50.90 8.63 12.77
CA SER A 92 50.60 7.20 12.81
C SER A 92 51.31 6.41 13.94
N VAL A 93 50.63 5.40 14.47
CA VAL A 93 51.28 4.26 15.10
C VAL A 93 50.63 2.97 14.56
N SER A 94 51.43 2.19 13.88
CA SER A 94 51.12 0.82 13.47
C SER A 94 51.05 -0.11 14.68
N VAL A 95 50.00 -0.90 14.78
CA VAL A 95 50.03 -2.13 15.58
C VAL A 95 49.67 -3.30 14.66
N VAL A 96 50.69 -4.10 14.39
CA VAL A 96 50.58 -5.38 13.71
C VAL A 96 49.97 -6.36 14.69
N GLY A 97 48.80 -6.86 14.36
CA GLY A 97 48.18 -8.01 15.00
C GLY A 97 47.78 -9.01 13.91
N THR A 98 48.44 -10.12 13.83
CA THR A 98 48.15 -11.27 12.98
C THR A 98 46.78 -11.87 13.37
N VAL A 99 45.81 -11.81 12.42
CA VAL A 99 44.53 -12.48 12.51
C VAL A 99 44.64 -13.81 11.68
N PRO A 100 44.11 -14.94 12.14
CA PRO A 100 44.16 -16.19 11.40
C PRO A 100 43.40 -16.09 10.10
N GLU A 101 43.94 -16.66 9.04
CA GLU A 101 43.30 -16.80 7.72
C GLU A 101 41.98 -17.60 7.84
N ALA A 102 40.88 -16.87 7.89
CA ALA A 102 39.58 -17.42 7.55
C ALA A 102 39.44 -17.31 6.03
N GLU A 103 39.07 -18.37 5.32
CA GLU A 103 38.78 -18.37 3.90
C GLU A 103 37.86 -17.21 3.54
N GLU A 104 38.44 -16.16 2.96
CA GLU A 104 37.72 -14.96 2.59
C GLU A 104 36.78 -15.23 1.42
N VAL A 105 35.51 -15.39 1.70
CA VAL A 105 34.45 -15.35 0.67
C VAL A 105 34.50 -14.00 -0.02
N LEU A 106 34.91 -13.98 -1.31
CA LEU A 106 34.97 -12.77 -2.12
C LEU A 106 33.55 -12.25 -2.44
N ALA A 107 33.01 -11.40 -1.61
CA ALA A 107 31.71 -10.76 -1.80
C ALA A 107 31.73 -9.30 -1.36
N THR A 108 31.05 -8.43 -2.08
CA THR A 108 30.90 -7.01 -1.69
C THR A 108 30.05 -6.87 -0.42
N PRO A 109 30.15 -5.77 0.33
CA PRO A 109 29.30 -5.52 1.49
C PRO A 109 27.80 -5.60 1.17
N LEU A 110 27.41 -5.14 -0.03
CA LEU A 110 26.04 -5.22 -0.54
C LEU A 110 25.57 -6.67 -0.69
N VAL A 111 26.39 -7.51 -1.31
CA VAL A 111 26.12 -8.92 -1.52
C VAL A 111 26.07 -9.69 -0.19
N ARG A 112 26.93 -9.36 0.77
CA ARG A 112 26.90 -9.92 2.13
C ARG A 112 25.60 -9.58 2.87
N ASN A 113 25.13 -8.34 2.76
CA ASN A 113 23.86 -7.90 3.33
C ASN A 113 22.66 -8.58 2.66
N LEU A 114 22.68 -8.71 1.33
CA LEU A 114 21.64 -9.42 0.58
C LEU A 114 21.56 -10.89 0.99
N ALA A 115 22.71 -11.57 1.09
CA ALA A 115 22.78 -12.95 1.54
C ALA A 115 22.23 -13.13 2.97
N LYS A 116 22.58 -12.22 3.88
CA LYS A 116 22.06 -12.20 5.25
C LYS A 116 20.54 -12.03 5.29
N ARG A 117 20.01 -11.15 4.43
CA ARG A 117 18.57 -10.89 4.28
C ARG A 117 17.81 -12.08 3.72
N LEU A 118 18.40 -12.76 2.73
CA LEU A 118 17.80 -13.95 2.10
C LEU A 118 18.11 -15.26 2.85
N GLY A 119 18.89 -15.21 3.94
CA GLY A 119 19.29 -16.38 4.71
C GLY A 119 20.23 -17.33 3.93
N VAL A 120 20.95 -16.79 2.94
CA VAL A 120 21.87 -17.54 2.08
C VAL A 120 23.25 -17.60 2.72
N ASP A 121 23.79 -18.80 2.89
CA ASP A 121 25.16 -19.01 3.36
C ASP A 121 26.12 -18.82 2.20
N LEU A 122 26.85 -17.70 2.19
CA LEU A 122 27.81 -17.34 1.14
C LEU A 122 28.92 -18.38 0.91
N LYS A 123 29.24 -19.19 1.91
CA LYS A 123 30.22 -20.28 1.77
C LYS A 123 29.75 -21.39 0.83
N LYS A 124 28.47 -21.49 0.59
CA LYS A 124 27.82 -22.49 -0.26
C LYS A 124 27.44 -21.95 -1.66
N VAL A 125 27.74 -20.70 -1.92
CA VAL A 125 27.43 -20.03 -3.19
C VAL A 125 28.69 -19.96 -4.02
N THR A 126 28.64 -20.51 -5.25
CA THR A 126 29.73 -20.36 -6.22
C THR A 126 29.64 -19.01 -6.89
N GLY A 127 30.64 -18.15 -6.74
CA GLY A 127 30.68 -16.83 -7.37
C GLY A 127 30.94 -16.92 -8.87
N THR A 128 30.08 -16.25 -9.67
CA THR A 128 30.22 -16.15 -11.14
C THR A 128 30.92 -14.88 -11.59
N GLY A 129 31.19 -13.94 -10.69
CA GLY A 129 31.86 -12.67 -10.98
C GLY A 129 33.37 -12.78 -11.18
N PRO A 130 34.03 -11.68 -11.61
CA PRO A 130 35.48 -11.64 -11.85
C PRO A 130 36.29 -12.10 -10.64
N GLY A 131 37.19 -13.07 -10.85
CA GLY A 131 38.03 -13.65 -9.79
C GLY A 131 37.29 -14.54 -8.80
N GLY A 132 36.12 -15.13 -9.19
CA GLY A 132 35.33 -15.98 -8.31
C GLY A 132 34.48 -15.18 -7.28
N ARG A 133 34.27 -13.89 -7.49
CA ARG A 133 33.48 -13.06 -6.61
C ARG A 133 32.00 -13.39 -6.72
N ILE A 134 31.34 -13.53 -5.58
CA ILE A 134 29.90 -13.73 -5.51
C ILE A 134 29.18 -12.44 -5.90
N THR A 135 28.28 -12.52 -6.88
CA THR A 135 27.44 -11.42 -7.37
C THR A 135 26.07 -11.40 -6.68
N GLU A 136 25.31 -10.33 -6.91
CA GLU A 136 23.92 -10.28 -6.43
C GLU A 136 23.04 -11.36 -7.06
N GLU A 137 23.30 -11.68 -8.34
CA GLU A 137 22.56 -12.70 -9.08
C GLU A 137 22.83 -14.09 -8.52
N ASP A 138 24.05 -14.38 -8.12
CA ASP A 138 24.41 -15.64 -7.47
C ASP A 138 23.67 -15.82 -6.15
N VAL A 139 23.57 -14.75 -5.36
CA VAL A 139 22.85 -14.78 -4.08
C VAL A 139 21.33 -14.85 -4.29
N LYS A 140 20.79 -14.14 -5.28
CA LYS A 140 19.37 -14.26 -5.65
C LYS A 140 19.04 -15.66 -6.14
N GLY A 141 19.84 -16.22 -7.05
CA GLY A 141 19.66 -17.58 -7.55
C GLY A 141 19.81 -18.63 -6.45
N ALA A 142 20.78 -18.48 -5.55
CA ALA A 142 20.91 -19.35 -4.38
C ALA A 142 19.77 -19.13 -3.37
N GLY A 143 19.24 -17.90 -3.24
CA GLY A 143 18.09 -17.57 -2.41
C GLY A 143 16.77 -18.12 -2.96
N GLU A 144 16.61 -18.16 -4.28
CA GLU A 144 15.47 -18.81 -4.94
C GLU A 144 15.52 -20.34 -4.77
N GLY A 145 16.72 -20.93 -4.68
CA GLY A 145 16.91 -22.36 -4.35
C GLY A 145 16.73 -22.68 -2.86
N VAL A 146 16.81 -21.71 -1.96
CA VAL A 146 16.59 -21.83 -0.50
C VAL A 146 15.17 -21.35 -0.11
N ARG A 147 14.16 -21.53 -0.94
CA ARG A 147 12.84 -21.88 -0.40
C ARG A 147 13.00 -23.29 0.18
N LYS A 148 13.46 -23.40 1.43
CA LYS A 148 13.39 -24.65 2.18
C LYS A 148 11.95 -25.10 2.04
N GLU A 149 11.71 -26.20 1.35
CA GLU A 149 10.45 -26.89 1.42
C GLU A 149 10.18 -27.07 2.89
N ALA A 150 9.38 -26.16 3.44
CA ALA A 150 8.97 -26.30 4.82
C ALA A 150 8.10 -27.55 4.83
N LYS A 151 8.39 -28.49 5.73
CA LYS A 151 7.58 -29.69 5.94
C LYS A 151 6.98 -29.60 7.31
N ASP A 152 5.70 -29.86 7.41
CA ASP A 152 5.07 -30.19 8.68
C ASP A 152 4.96 -31.71 8.84
N LYS A 153 4.28 -32.15 9.88
CA LYS A 153 4.11 -33.58 10.16
C LYS A 153 3.27 -34.33 9.11
N TYR A 154 2.60 -33.61 8.21
CA TYR A 154 1.70 -34.18 7.22
C TYR A 154 2.28 -34.10 5.79
N GLY A 155 3.24 -33.21 5.53
CA GLY A 155 3.85 -33.09 4.20
C GLY A 155 4.50 -31.73 3.91
N PRO A 156 4.82 -31.47 2.65
CA PRO A 156 5.41 -30.18 2.24
C PRO A 156 4.41 -29.04 2.40
N ILE A 157 4.90 -27.91 2.91
CA ILE A 157 4.11 -26.67 3.06
C ILE A 157 4.82 -25.52 2.39
N GLU A 158 4.06 -24.55 1.89
CA GLU A 158 4.56 -23.25 1.45
C GLU A 158 4.10 -22.17 2.44
N ARG A 159 5.00 -21.25 2.80
CA ARG A 159 4.68 -20.08 3.63
C ARG A 159 4.61 -18.85 2.75
N VAL A 160 3.41 -18.28 2.59
CA VAL A 160 3.16 -17.06 1.83
C VAL A 160 2.89 -15.91 2.80
N ALA A 161 3.70 -14.86 2.74
CA ALA A 161 3.48 -13.68 3.58
C ALA A 161 2.28 -12.87 3.07
N ILE A 162 1.40 -12.44 3.98
CA ILE A 162 0.33 -11.51 3.67
C ILE A 162 0.91 -10.09 3.79
N LYS A 163 0.95 -9.34 2.67
CA LYS A 163 1.55 -8.00 2.57
C LYS A 163 0.56 -6.99 1.99
N GLY A 164 0.89 -5.68 2.14
CA GLY A 164 0.18 -4.57 1.52
C GLY A 164 -1.32 -4.56 1.83
N VAL A 165 -2.13 -4.21 0.85
CA VAL A 165 -3.60 -4.09 0.96
C VAL A 165 -4.25 -5.33 1.59
N ARG A 166 -3.79 -6.55 1.27
CA ARG A 166 -4.35 -7.79 1.85
C ARG A 166 -4.11 -7.90 3.36
N LYS A 167 -2.95 -7.39 3.86
CA LYS A 167 -2.66 -7.35 5.32
C LYS A 167 -3.63 -6.39 6.02
N SER A 168 -3.87 -5.21 5.43
CA SER A 168 -4.82 -4.22 5.94
C SER A 168 -6.26 -4.74 5.92
N ILE A 169 -6.68 -5.39 4.84
CA ILE A 169 -8.00 -6.03 4.75
C ILE A 169 -8.18 -7.04 5.89
N ALA A 170 -7.21 -7.94 6.09
CA ALA A 170 -7.28 -8.95 7.15
C ALA A 170 -7.41 -8.30 8.55
N LYS A 171 -6.58 -7.27 8.84
CA LYS A 171 -6.62 -6.53 10.11
C LYS A 171 -8.00 -5.86 10.32
N ASN A 172 -8.49 -5.13 9.31
CA ASN A 172 -9.73 -4.36 9.40
C ASN A 172 -10.96 -5.27 9.50
N LEU A 173 -11.01 -6.37 8.76
CA LEU A 173 -12.12 -7.32 8.86
C LEU A 173 -12.17 -8.00 10.24
N MET A 174 -11.02 -8.37 10.81
CA MET A 174 -10.96 -8.93 12.17
C MET A 174 -11.41 -7.91 13.21
N LEU A 175 -11.02 -6.63 13.05
CA LEU A 175 -11.47 -5.56 13.93
C LEU A 175 -12.98 -5.32 13.83
N ALA A 176 -13.51 -5.25 12.60
CA ALA A 176 -14.94 -5.09 12.37
C ALA A 176 -15.74 -6.24 12.98
N GLN A 177 -15.30 -7.48 12.79
CA GLN A 177 -15.97 -8.66 13.37
C GLN A 177 -15.93 -8.66 14.90
N LYS A 178 -14.89 -8.12 15.51
CA LYS A 178 -14.78 -8.00 16.97
C LYS A 178 -15.72 -6.95 17.54
N ASN A 179 -15.91 -5.82 16.81
CA ASN A 179 -16.61 -4.64 17.34
C ASN A 179 -18.07 -4.55 16.89
N ALA A 180 -18.49 -5.31 15.88
CA ALA A 180 -19.85 -5.25 15.35
C ALA A 180 -20.60 -6.58 15.48
N ALA A 181 -21.86 -6.51 15.89
CA ALA A 181 -22.79 -7.63 15.83
C ALA A 181 -23.44 -7.64 14.44
N PHE A 182 -22.96 -8.53 13.56
CA PHE A 182 -23.48 -8.62 12.20
C PHE A 182 -24.84 -9.31 12.17
N VAL A 183 -25.75 -8.75 11.38
CA VAL A 183 -27.04 -9.37 11.03
C VAL A 183 -27.11 -9.46 9.50
N THR A 184 -27.48 -10.63 8.98
CA THR A 184 -27.63 -10.84 7.55
C THR A 184 -29.10 -11.09 7.23
N GLY A 185 -29.67 -10.26 6.36
CA GLY A 185 -30.98 -10.48 5.74
C GLY A 185 -30.79 -10.94 4.30
N MET A 186 -31.64 -11.85 3.84
CA MET A 186 -31.68 -12.30 2.44
C MET A 186 -33.09 -12.18 1.93
N ASP A 187 -33.25 -11.73 0.69
CA ASP A 187 -34.55 -11.63 0.02
C ASP A 187 -34.37 -11.71 -1.49
N ASP A 188 -35.40 -12.11 -2.20
CA ASP A 188 -35.45 -12.20 -3.66
C ASP A 188 -36.22 -11.01 -4.23
N CYS A 189 -35.72 -10.49 -5.37
CA CYS A 189 -36.34 -9.36 -6.05
C CYS A 189 -36.54 -9.67 -7.54
N ASP A 190 -37.80 -9.54 -8.01
CA ASP A 190 -38.09 -9.62 -9.46
C ASP A 190 -37.53 -8.39 -10.19
N MET A 191 -36.56 -8.62 -11.03
CA MET A 191 -35.84 -7.61 -11.81
C MET A 191 -36.42 -7.42 -13.23
N THR A 192 -37.51 -8.08 -13.59
CA THR A 192 -38.02 -8.13 -14.98
C THR A 192 -38.28 -6.73 -15.54
N GLU A 193 -38.98 -5.87 -14.80
CA GLU A 193 -39.32 -4.52 -15.26
C GLU A 193 -38.08 -3.60 -15.30
N LEU A 194 -37.19 -3.73 -14.32
CA LEU A 194 -35.93 -2.98 -14.33
C LEU A 194 -35.02 -3.41 -15.49
N TRP A 195 -35.03 -4.69 -15.84
CA TRP A 195 -34.28 -5.21 -16.99
C TRP A 195 -34.79 -4.62 -18.30
N LYS A 196 -36.15 -4.56 -18.51
CA LYS A 196 -36.78 -3.93 -19.68
C LYS A 196 -36.45 -2.43 -19.75
N LEU A 197 -36.55 -1.71 -18.62
CA LEU A 197 -36.19 -0.30 -18.52
C LEU A 197 -34.74 -0.07 -18.91
N ARG A 198 -33.81 -0.84 -18.35
CA ARG A 198 -32.38 -0.73 -18.66
C ARG A 198 -32.12 -0.93 -20.17
N ILE A 199 -32.75 -1.93 -20.80
CA ILE A 199 -32.58 -2.18 -22.23
C ILE A 199 -33.07 -0.98 -23.04
N LYS A 200 -34.22 -0.42 -22.70
CA LYS A 200 -34.80 0.76 -23.36
C LYS A 200 -33.83 1.96 -23.26
N GLU A 201 -33.30 2.23 -22.08
CA GLU A 201 -32.48 3.41 -21.80
C GLU A 201 -31.00 3.23 -22.20
N LYS A 202 -30.55 1.99 -22.45
CA LYS A 202 -29.16 1.68 -22.81
C LYS A 202 -28.67 2.44 -24.07
N GLY A 203 -29.53 2.58 -25.07
CA GLY A 203 -29.21 3.27 -26.31
C GLY A 203 -28.96 4.76 -26.11
N GLU A 204 -29.76 5.41 -25.29
CA GLU A 204 -29.59 6.83 -24.96
C GLU A 204 -28.36 7.07 -24.07
N ALA A 205 -28.08 6.18 -23.12
CA ALA A 205 -26.87 6.23 -22.32
C ALA A 205 -25.61 6.09 -23.18
N GLN A 206 -25.63 5.18 -24.17
CA GLN A 206 -24.51 4.95 -25.07
C GLN A 206 -24.22 6.17 -25.98
N LYS A 207 -25.25 6.90 -26.41
CA LYS A 207 -25.08 8.17 -27.14
C LYS A 207 -24.35 9.23 -26.30
N LYS A 208 -24.47 9.17 -24.98
CA LYS A 208 -23.76 10.02 -24.02
C LYS A 208 -22.39 9.45 -23.60
N GLY A 209 -21.93 8.37 -24.22
CA GLY A 209 -20.66 7.72 -23.92
C GLY A 209 -20.61 6.94 -22.62
N VAL A 210 -21.78 6.58 -22.05
CA VAL A 210 -21.87 5.92 -20.74
C VAL A 210 -22.38 4.48 -20.89
N HIS A 211 -21.72 3.55 -20.21
CA HIS A 211 -22.16 2.15 -20.14
C HIS A 211 -23.16 1.92 -19.01
N LEU A 212 -24.46 1.83 -19.33
CA LEU A 212 -25.53 1.67 -18.36
C LEU A 212 -25.61 0.24 -17.85
N THR A 213 -25.25 0.02 -16.59
CA THR A 213 -25.39 -1.23 -15.82
C THR A 213 -26.59 -1.17 -14.87
N PHE A 214 -26.86 -2.22 -14.10
CA PHE A 214 -27.86 -2.19 -13.04
C PHE A 214 -27.44 -1.41 -11.79
N LEU A 215 -26.14 -1.28 -11.55
CA LEU A 215 -25.60 -0.71 -10.33
C LEU A 215 -26.09 0.72 -10.04
N PRO A 216 -26.16 1.67 -10.99
CA PRO A 216 -26.71 3.00 -10.75
C PRO A 216 -28.17 3.00 -10.26
N PHE A 217 -28.97 2.03 -10.73
CA PHE A 217 -30.35 1.87 -10.26
C PHE A 217 -30.38 1.39 -8.81
N PHE A 218 -29.54 0.40 -8.46
CA PHE A 218 -29.40 -0.06 -7.07
C PHE A 218 -28.90 1.04 -6.14
N MET A 219 -27.98 1.88 -6.61
CA MET A 219 -27.51 3.02 -5.82
C MET A 219 -28.66 3.99 -5.52
N LYS A 220 -29.51 4.30 -6.50
CA LYS A 220 -30.69 5.16 -6.28
C LYS A 220 -31.71 4.52 -5.35
N ALA A 221 -31.97 3.24 -5.52
CA ALA A 221 -32.87 2.49 -4.65
C ALA A 221 -32.36 2.48 -3.20
N SER A 222 -31.08 2.14 -3.01
CA SER A 222 -30.43 2.18 -1.69
C SER A 222 -30.47 3.57 -1.06
N GLN A 223 -30.14 4.62 -1.83
CA GLN A 223 -30.21 5.99 -1.34
C GLN A 223 -31.64 6.38 -0.87
N HIS A 224 -32.67 5.94 -1.62
CA HIS A 224 -34.04 6.18 -1.23
C HIS A 224 -34.40 5.44 0.07
N ALA A 225 -34.04 4.16 0.17
CA ALA A 225 -34.24 3.37 1.38
C ALA A 225 -33.52 3.92 2.61
N LEU A 226 -32.27 4.37 2.46
CA LEU A 226 -31.51 5.00 3.54
C LEU A 226 -32.13 6.33 4.01
N ARG A 227 -32.80 7.05 3.13
CA ARG A 227 -33.55 8.27 3.49
C ARG A 227 -34.80 7.94 4.30
N GLU A 228 -35.54 6.91 3.93
CA GLU A 228 -36.73 6.43 4.65
C GLU A 228 -36.37 5.75 6.00
N HIS A 229 -35.16 5.12 6.06
CA HIS A 229 -34.67 4.41 7.23
C HIS A 229 -33.33 4.98 7.71
N PRO A 230 -33.30 6.19 8.29
CA PRO A 230 -32.05 6.95 8.54
C PRO A 230 -31.11 6.26 9.53
N MET A 231 -31.59 5.35 10.36
CA MET A 231 -30.74 4.56 11.27
C MET A 231 -29.82 3.59 10.51
N LEU A 232 -30.14 3.22 9.27
CA LEU A 232 -29.26 2.42 8.41
C LEU A 232 -28.16 3.27 7.76
N ASN A 233 -28.27 4.60 7.83
CA ASN A 233 -27.27 5.56 7.35
C ASN A 233 -26.55 6.24 8.53
N ALA A 234 -26.15 5.45 9.51
CA ALA A 234 -25.57 5.91 10.76
C ALA A 234 -24.27 5.20 11.11
N SER A 235 -23.52 5.76 12.03
CA SER A 235 -22.38 5.11 12.69
C SER A 235 -22.47 5.32 14.20
N VAL A 236 -21.87 4.44 14.96
CA VAL A 236 -21.75 4.56 16.41
C VAL A 236 -20.44 5.28 16.73
N ASP A 237 -20.50 6.25 17.60
CA ASP A 237 -19.33 6.85 18.23
C ASP A 237 -19.00 6.03 19.48
N GLU A 238 -17.89 5.32 19.46
CA GLU A 238 -17.47 4.41 20.56
C GLU A 238 -17.07 5.19 21.82
N GLU A 239 -16.65 6.47 21.70
CA GLU A 239 -16.21 7.29 22.82
C GLU A 239 -17.41 7.87 23.60
N THR A 240 -18.42 8.37 22.89
CA THR A 240 -19.60 9.00 23.48
C THR A 240 -20.77 8.04 23.66
N GLY A 241 -20.77 6.93 22.91
CA GLY A 241 -21.92 6.01 22.84
C GLY A 241 -23.07 6.51 21.99
N ASP A 242 -22.89 7.64 21.26
CA ASP A 242 -23.92 8.23 20.44
C ASP A 242 -24.05 7.55 19.08
N VAL A 243 -25.26 7.59 18.51
CA VAL A 243 -25.53 7.22 17.13
C VAL A 243 -25.53 8.45 16.24
N ILE A 244 -24.53 8.51 15.35
CA ILE A 244 -24.37 9.64 14.39
C ILE A 244 -25.14 9.32 13.11
N VAL A 245 -26.33 9.88 12.96
CA VAL A 245 -27.18 9.75 11.76
C VAL A 245 -26.69 10.72 10.68
N LYS A 246 -26.22 10.18 9.55
CA LYS A 246 -25.67 10.95 8.44
C LYS A 246 -26.81 11.47 7.54
N LYS A 247 -26.73 12.73 7.14
CA LYS A 247 -27.73 13.39 6.27
C LYS A 247 -27.21 13.59 4.84
N TYR A 248 -26.18 12.84 4.47
CA TYR A 248 -25.61 12.75 3.13
C TYR A 248 -25.50 11.27 2.72
N TYR A 249 -25.49 11.02 1.43
CA TYR A 249 -25.61 9.66 0.88
C TYR A 249 -24.44 9.39 -0.05
N ASN A 250 -23.37 8.87 0.50
CA ASN A 250 -22.17 8.48 -0.23
C ASN A 250 -22.09 6.96 -0.27
N ILE A 251 -22.15 6.39 -1.46
CA ILE A 251 -22.22 4.94 -1.62
C ILE A 251 -20.90 4.40 -2.15
N GLY A 252 -20.28 3.55 -1.35
CA GLY A 252 -19.12 2.77 -1.75
C GLY A 252 -19.53 1.66 -2.72
N VAL A 253 -18.69 1.41 -3.70
CA VAL A 253 -18.86 0.34 -4.69
C VAL A 253 -17.64 -0.57 -4.66
N ALA A 254 -17.84 -1.85 -4.32
CA ALA A 254 -16.75 -2.81 -4.30
C ALA A 254 -16.23 -3.09 -5.72
N VAL A 255 -14.93 -2.93 -5.92
CA VAL A 255 -14.23 -3.17 -7.18
C VAL A 255 -13.10 -4.16 -6.93
N ASP A 256 -13.11 -5.26 -7.69
CA ASP A 256 -12.01 -6.22 -7.67
C ASP A 256 -10.80 -5.67 -8.44
N THR A 257 -9.62 -5.80 -7.82
CA THR A 257 -8.34 -5.39 -8.40
C THR A 257 -7.29 -6.48 -8.17
N PRO A 258 -6.19 -6.50 -8.95
CA PRO A 258 -5.12 -7.50 -8.77
C PRO A 258 -4.51 -7.51 -7.35
N GLU A 259 -4.51 -6.37 -6.67
CA GLU A 259 -3.95 -6.22 -5.32
C GLU A 259 -4.93 -6.61 -4.22
N GLY A 260 -6.23 -6.64 -4.53
CA GLY A 260 -7.30 -6.92 -3.59
C GLY A 260 -8.54 -6.08 -3.86
N LEU A 261 -9.52 -6.18 -2.98
CA LEU A 261 -10.78 -5.46 -3.09
C LEU A 261 -10.59 -3.99 -2.68
N MET A 262 -10.98 -3.07 -3.55
CA MET A 262 -11.07 -1.64 -3.26
C MET A 262 -12.52 -1.18 -3.27
N VAL A 263 -12.83 -0.15 -2.49
CA VAL A 263 -14.20 0.38 -2.38
C VAL A 263 -14.20 1.89 -2.65
N PRO A 264 -14.10 2.32 -3.93
CA PRO A 264 -14.32 3.71 -4.30
C PRO A 264 -15.71 4.20 -3.91
N VAL A 265 -15.83 5.50 -3.62
CA VAL A 265 -17.02 6.11 -3.05
C VAL A 265 -17.61 7.13 -4.00
N VAL A 266 -18.81 6.86 -4.48
CA VAL A 266 -19.63 7.83 -5.22
C VAL A 266 -20.32 8.75 -4.22
N LYS A 267 -19.95 10.03 -4.25
CA LYS A 267 -20.45 11.03 -3.32
C LYS A 267 -21.77 11.63 -3.79
N ASP A 268 -22.59 12.12 -2.85
CA ASP A 268 -23.84 12.85 -3.14
C ASP A 268 -24.79 12.12 -4.13
N VAL A 269 -25.02 10.82 -3.91
CA VAL A 269 -25.84 9.97 -4.80
C VAL A 269 -27.27 10.53 -4.95
N ASP A 270 -27.79 11.20 -3.93
CA ASP A 270 -29.10 11.86 -3.92
C ASP A 270 -29.22 12.98 -4.98
N LYS A 271 -28.12 13.68 -5.25
CA LYS A 271 -28.06 14.84 -6.15
C LYS A 271 -27.81 14.47 -7.62
N LYS A 272 -27.45 13.23 -7.91
CA LYS A 272 -27.03 12.75 -9.23
C LYS A 272 -28.13 11.97 -9.93
N THR A 273 -28.18 12.07 -11.24
CA THR A 273 -29.03 11.23 -12.11
C THR A 273 -28.44 9.84 -12.28
N ILE A 274 -29.22 8.89 -12.75
CA ILE A 274 -28.77 7.51 -13.04
C ILE A 274 -27.62 7.50 -14.08
N ILE A 275 -27.69 8.38 -15.08
CA ILE A 275 -26.65 8.47 -16.11
C ILE A 275 -25.34 9.04 -15.54
N GLU A 276 -25.41 10.07 -14.71
CA GLU A 276 -24.22 10.62 -14.04
C GLU A 276 -23.58 9.58 -13.11
N LEU A 277 -24.40 8.86 -12.34
CA LEU A 277 -23.92 7.76 -11.50
C LEU A 277 -23.25 6.65 -12.32
N ALA A 278 -23.81 6.31 -13.49
CA ALA A 278 -23.23 5.29 -14.35
C ALA A 278 -21.83 5.69 -14.86
N GLY A 279 -21.68 6.95 -15.28
CA GLY A 279 -20.38 7.48 -15.74
C GLY A 279 -19.35 7.52 -14.61
N GLU A 280 -19.73 8.00 -13.42
CA GLU A 280 -18.84 8.10 -12.27
C GLU A 280 -18.38 6.72 -11.77
N VAL A 281 -19.29 5.75 -11.71
CA VAL A 281 -18.96 4.36 -11.33
C VAL A 281 -17.96 3.74 -12.32
N GLU A 282 -18.15 3.98 -13.63
CA GLU A 282 -17.24 3.50 -14.65
C GLU A 282 -15.84 4.11 -14.51
N GLU A 283 -15.78 5.43 -14.29
CA GLU A 283 -14.53 6.17 -14.09
C GLU A 283 -13.78 5.69 -12.84
N LEU A 284 -14.47 5.65 -11.69
CA LEU A 284 -13.88 5.19 -10.43
C LEU A 284 -13.42 3.74 -10.50
N GLY A 285 -14.21 2.87 -11.14
CA GLY A 285 -13.83 1.48 -11.36
C GLY A 285 -12.58 1.33 -12.23
N LYS A 286 -12.41 2.18 -13.25
CA LYS A 286 -11.20 2.22 -14.06
C LYS A 286 -10.00 2.75 -13.26
N LYS A 287 -10.17 3.86 -12.53
CA LYS A 287 -9.12 4.41 -11.66
C LYS A 287 -8.64 3.39 -10.62
N ALA A 288 -9.54 2.64 -10.01
CA ALA A 288 -9.19 1.61 -9.03
C ALA A 288 -8.33 0.50 -9.67
N ARG A 289 -8.74 -0.03 -10.82
CA ARG A 289 -7.97 -1.06 -11.54
C ARG A 289 -6.62 -0.56 -12.06
N ASP A 290 -6.56 0.71 -12.48
CA ASP A 290 -5.35 1.37 -13.00
C ASP A 290 -4.42 1.91 -11.90
N ARG A 291 -4.74 1.70 -10.62
CA ARG A 291 -4.02 2.24 -9.44
C ARG A 291 -3.91 3.78 -9.44
N LYS A 292 -4.92 4.45 -9.96
CA LYS A 292 -5.00 5.93 -10.04
C LYS A 292 -6.04 6.51 -9.11
N ILE A 293 -6.65 5.67 -8.28
CA ILE A 293 -7.64 6.08 -7.28
C ILE A 293 -6.95 6.89 -6.17
N THR A 294 -7.57 7.96 -5.74
CA THR A 294 -7.06 8.80 -4.65
C THR A 294 -7.66 8.38 -3.31
N LEU A 295 -7.00 8.77 -2.21
CA LEU A 295 -7.53 8.52 -0.86
C LEU A 295 -8.89 9.16 -0.63
N GLU A 296 -9.11 10.35 -1.18
CA GLU A 296 -10.39 11.06 -1.08
C GLU A 296 -11.53 10.34 -1.81
N GLU A 297 -11.22 9.60 -2.87
CA GLU A 297 -12.18 8.76 -3.59
C GLU A 297 -12.50 7.44 -2.87
N LEU A 298 -11.72 7.07 -1.86
CA LEU A 298 -11.91 5.87 -1.02
C LEU A 298 -12.59 6.17 0.32
N LYS A 299 -12.82 7.45 0.67
CA LYS A 299 -13.32 7.87 1.97
C LYS A 299 -14.72 8.42 1.95
N GLY A 300 -15.33 8.41 3.15
CA GLY A 300 -16.61 9.06 3.40
C GLY A 300 -17.82 8.27 2.93
N SER A 301 -17.71 6.97 2.69
CA SER A 301 -18.85 6.08 2.43
C SER A 301 -19.77 6.03 3.63
N THR A 302 -21.09 6.03 3.37
CA THR A 302 -22.11 5.84 4.39
C THR A 302 -22.81 4.48 4.26
N PHE A 303 -22.76 3.90 3.07
CA PHE A 303 -23.27 2.58 2.73
C PHE A 303 -22.44 1.97 1.60
N THR A 304 -22.36 0.65 1.49
CA THR A 304 -21.56 -0.01 0.46
C THR A 304 -22.36 -1.06 -0.29
N ILE A 305 -22.21 -1.06 -1.62
CA ILE A 305 -22.78 -2.07 -2.50
C ILE A 305 -21.65 -2.98 -3.00
N SER A 306 -21.79 -4.27 -2.78
CA SER A 306 -20.91 -5.30 -3.34
C SER A 306 -21.68 -6.14 -4.36
N ASN A 307 -21.14 -6.25 -5.57
CA ASN A 307 -21.70 -7.09 -6.62
C ASN A 307 -20.70 -8.21 -6.95
N PHE A 308 -21.04 -9.42 -6.55
CA PHE A 308 -20.22 -10.62 -6.79
C PHE A 308 -20.92 -11.64 -7.70
N GLY A 309 -21.94 -11.22 -8.44
CA GLY A 309 -22.74 -12.10 -9.31
C GLY A 309 -21.95 -12.84 -10.38
N THR A 310 -20.80 -12.32 -10.80
CA THR A 310 -19.90 -13.01 -11.76
C THR A 310 -19.16 -14.20 -11.14
N PHE A 311 -19.02 -14.25 -9.82
CA PHE A 311 -18.38 -15.36 -9.12
C PHE A 311 -19.39 -16.45 -8.69
N GLY A 312 -20.68 -16.21 -8.88
CA GLY A 312 -21.75 -17.03 -8.38
C GLY A 312 -21.92 -16.86 -6.87
N GLY A 313 -23.15 -16.86 -6.44
CA GLY A 313 -23.55 -16.73 -5.04
C GLY A 313 -25.05 -16.74 -4.95
N VAL A 314 -25.61 -17.31 -3.92
CA VAL A 314 -27.03 -17.28 -3.55
C VAL A 314 -27.18 -16.52 -2.27
#